data_b27fd18d886f50e7acae241a2ca753e0
#
_entry.id   b27fd18d886f50e7acae241a2ca753e0
#
_cell.length_a   1.000
_cell.length_b   1.000
_cell.length_c   1.000
_cell.angle_alpha   90.00
_cell.angle_beta   90.00
_cell.angle_gamma   90.00
#
_symmetry.space_group_name_H-M   'P 1'
#
loop_
_entity.id
_entity.type
_entity.pdbx_description
1 polymer ?
#
loop_
_entity_poly.entity_id
_entity_poly.type
_entity_poly.pdbx_seq_one_letter_code
_entity_poly.pdbx_strand_id
1 'polypeptide(L)'
;MRRIAIYLLCIFMLLPVATMTAQPGYNYSKLQREKLNRGVVAIRENPSEVIVSWRYLSSDPIQTGFNVYRDGKKLTDTPITVSTLFRDKNNSQKTAVYEVRPVLKGKETHHIDGTYTLPENAPLGYLEIPLQKPADGITPAGDTYTYSPNDASIGDVDGDGEYEIILKWDPSNSHDNAHEGYTGEVYIDCYRMNGEQLWRINLGKNIRAGAHYTQFMVYDLDGDGKAEVVMRTADGTIDSKGKVIGDANADYREEGTFDPSRNQIMKQGRILKGKEYLTVFSGDTGEALHTIDYIPARGNVADWGDAKGNRSDRFLACVAYLDGVHPSVVMCRGYYTRTVLAAFDWNGKELKNRWVFDSNHP
;
A
#
# COMPACT_ATOMS: atom_id res chain seq x y z
N MET A 1 36.85 -33.71 -63.53
CA MET A 1 35.84 -33.24 -62.58
C MET A 1 36.24 -33.68 -61.15
N ARG A 2 36.80 -32.78 -60.35
CA ARG A 2 37.23 -33.03 -58.98
C ARG A 2 36.09 -32.59 -58.04
N ARG A 3 35.58 -33.51 -57.24
CA ARG A 3 34.60 -33.18 -56.17
C ARG A 3 35.37 -32.73 -54.93
N ILE A 4 35.13 -31.49 -54.49
CA ILE A 4 35.64 -30.94 -53.24
C ILE A 4 34.62 -31.28 -52.19
N ALA A 5 34.97 -32.10 -51.18
CA ALA A 5 34.18 -32.34 -49.99
C ALA A 5 34.50 -31.26 -48.94
N ILE A 6 33.50 -30.51 -48.57
CA ILE A 6 33.58 -29.50 -47.49
C ILE A 6 33.21 -30.22 -46.20
N TYR A 7 34.19 -30.35 -45.29
CA TYR A 7 33.94 -30.82 -43.91
C TYR A 7 33.53 -29.62 -43.06
N LEU A 8 32.28 -29.59 -42.64
CA LEU A 8 31.79 -28.60 -41.66
C LEU A 8 32.27 -29.07 -40.27
N LEU A 9 33.23 -28.38 -39.70
CA LEU A 9 33.70 -28.62 -38.33
C LEU A 9 32.77 -27.88 -37.35
N CYS A 10 31.82 -28.58 -36.74
CA CYS A 10 31.00 -28.05 -35.66
C CYS A 10 31.85 -27.94 -34.39
N ILE A 11 32.35 -26.79 -34.09
CA ILE A 11 32.98 -26.47 -32.81
C ILE A 11 31.83 -26.28 -31.79
N PHE A 12 31.56 -27.27 -30.97
CA PHE A 12 30.76 -27.12 -29.77
C PHE A 12 31.58 -26.31 -28.77
N MET A 13 31.27 -24.99 -28.64
CA MET A 13 31.71 -24.21 -27.48
C MET A 13 31.01 -24.79 -26.24
N LEU A 14 31.72 -25.53 -25.45
CA LEU A 14 31.36 -25.85 -24.07
C LEU A 14 31.44 -24.53 -23.28
N LEU A 15 30.34 -23.76 -23.24
CA LEU A 15 30.17 -22.71 -22.25
C LEU A 15 30.18 -23.42 -20.87
N PRO A 16 30.99 -22.98 -19.91
CA PRO A 16 30.88 -23.49 -18.56
C PRO A 16 29.45 -23.21 -18.07
N VAL A 17 28.69 -24.25 -17.83
CA VAL A 17 27.47 -24.17 -17.05
C VAL A 17 27.91 -23.66 -15.69
N ALA A 18 27.79 -22.38 -15.46
CA ALA A 18 27.91 -21.83 -14.12
C ALA A 18 26.84 -22.58 -13.29
N THR A 19 27.30 -23.50 -12.47
CA THR A 19 26.45 -24.07 -11.44
C THR A 19 26.01 -22.90 -10.59
N MET A 20 24.77 -22.45 -10.79
CA MET A 20 24.11 -21.60 -9.81
C MET A 20 24.12 -22.41 -8.51
N THR A 21 25.10 -22.13 -7.66
CA THR A 21 25.00 -22.54 -6.27
C THR A 21 23.72 -21.89 -5.76
N ALA A 22 22.72 -22.70 -5.46
CA ALA A 22 21.54 -22.22 -4.77
C ALA A 22 22.05 -21.39 -3.59
N GLN A 23 21.65 -20.11 -3.53
CA GLN A 23 21.95 -19.30 -2.35
C GLN A 23 21.48 -20.12 -1.15
N PRO A 24 22.24 -20.15 -0.03
CA PRO A 24 21.81 -20.86 1.16
C PRO A 24 20.39 -20.44 1.45
N GLY A 25 19.49 -21.44 1.56
CA GLY A 25 18.05 -21.21 1.60
C GLY A 25 17.74 -20.16 2.65
N TYR A 26 17.04 -19.11 2.22
CA TYR A 26 16.64 -18.01 3.09
C TYR A 26 15.84 -18.58 4.26
N ASN A 27 16.23 -18.25 5.49
CA ASN A 27 15.56 -18.77 6.67
C ASN A 27 14.34 -17.94 7.02
N TYR A 28 13.23 -18.23 6.35
CA TYR A 28 11.94 -17.55 6.56
C TYR A 28 11.43 -17.61 8.01
N SER A 29 11.92 -18.51 8.86
CA SER A 29 11.48 -18.59 10.26
C SER A 29 11.96 -17.41 11.12
N LYS A 30 12.95 -16.65 10.64
CA LYS A 30 13.49 -15.48 11.32
C LYS A 30 12.81 -14.17 10.93
N LEU A 31 12.01 -14.18 9.85
CA LEU A 31 11.31 -12.98 9.43
C LEU A 31 10.32 -12.50 10.48
N GLN A 32 10.42 -11.24 10.83
CA GLN A 32 9.37 -10.53 11.54
C GLN A 32 8.19 -10.35 10.59
N ARG A 33 7.06 -10.96 10.89
CA ARG A 33 5.90 -11.03 10.01
C ARG A 33 4.66 -10.56 10.72
N GLU A 34 3.72 -10.05 9.95
CA GLU A 34 2.37 -9.79 10.42
C GLU A 34 1.75 -11.07 11.03
N LYS A 35 0.99 -10.91 12.09
CA LYS A 35 0.31 -12.01 12.82
C LYS A 35 -1.12 -12.20 12.34
N LEU A 36 -1.29 -12.42 11.05
CA LEU A 36 -2.61 -12.52 10.41
C LEU A 36 -3.36 -13.80 10.77
N ASN A 37 -4.68 -13.69 10.83
CA ASN A 37 -5.58 -14.82 10.83
C ASN A 37 -5.75 -15.41 9.42
N ARG A 38 -6.67 -16.37 9.25
CA ARG A 38 -6.91 -17.04 7.95
C ARG A 38 -7.54 -16.13 6.90
N GLY A 39 -8.09 -14.97 7.26
CA GLY A 39 -8.71 -14.01 6.36
C GLY A 39 -9.76 -14.66 5.45
N VAL A 40 -10.70 -15.39 6.06
CA VAL A 40 -11.77 -16.05 5.31
C VAL A 40 -12.69 -14.99 4.71
N VAL A 41 -12.98 -15.11 3.42
CA VAL A 41 -13.96 -14.28 2.72
C VAL A 41 -14.91 -15.19 1.95
N ALA A 42 -16.21 -14.91 2.02
CA ALA A 42 -17.21 -15.60 1.24
C ALA A 42 -17.98 -14.59 0.37
N ILE A 43 -18.00 -14.82 -0.95
CA ILE A 43 -18.70 -13.98 -1.92
C ILE A 43 -19.70 -14.80 -2.68
N ARG A 44 -20.93 -14.32 -2.79
CA ARG A 44 -21.96 -14.94 -3.63
C ARG A 44 -21.66 -14.67 -5.10
N GLU A 45 -21.17 -15.69 -5.81
CA GLU A 45 -20.83 -15.57 -7.23
C GLU A 45 -22.08 -15.48 -8.10
N ASN A 46 -23.09 -16.26 -7.76
CA ASN A 46 -24.38 -16.31 -8.42
C ASN A 46 -25.47 -16.77 -7.44
N PRO A 47 -26.77 -16.80 -7.79
CA PRO A 47 -27.84 -17.15 -6.85
C PRO A 47 -27.74 -18.53 -6.20
N SER A 48 -26.93 -19.43 -6.76
CA SER A 48 -26.80 -20.82 -6.29
C SER A 48 -25.39 -21.20 -5.81
N GLU A 49 -24.43 -20.29 -5.87
CA GLU A 49 -23.02 -20.59 -5.58
C GLU A 49 -22.34 -19.47 -4.78
N VAL A 50 -21.58 -19.87 -3.77
CA VAL A 50 -20.73 -19.00 -2.96
C VAL A 50 -19.27 -19.45 -3.12
N ILE A 51 -18.39 -18.51 -3.41
CA ILE A 51 -16.93 -18.71 -3.39
C ILE A 51 -16.44 -18.38 -1.99
N VAL A 52 -15.76 -19.32 -1.36
CA VAL A 52 -15.05 -19.14 -0.10
C VAL A 52 -13.57 -19.16 -0.36
N SER A 53 -12.84 -18.14 0.07
CA SER A 53 -11.39 -18.04 -0.07
C SER A 53 -10.74 -17.73 1.27
N TRP A 54 -9.45 -18.08 1.41
CA TRP A 54 -8.68 -17.86 2.62
C TRP A 54 -7.18 -17.73 2.31
N ARG A 55 -6.38 -17.32 3.31
CA ARG A 55 -4.93 -17.21 3.20
C ARG A 55 -4.25 -18.55 3.47
N TYR A 56 -3.21 -18.86 2.69
CA TYR A 56 -2.17 -19.80 3.07
C TYR A 56 -1.09 -19.02 3.81
N LEU A 57 -0.99 -19.21 5.12
CA LEU A 57 -0.08 -18.43 5.94
C LEU A 57 1.36 -18.90 5.75
N SER A 58 2.32 -17.99 5.80
CA SER A 58 3.74 -18.34 5.71
C SER A 58 4.23 -19.21 6.88
N SER A 59 3.46 -19.31 7.96
CA SER A 59 3.67 -20.23 9.09
C SER A 59 3.09 -21.63 8.87
N ASP A 60 2.25 -21.83 7.84
CA ASP A 60 1.67 -23.13 7.55
C ASP A 60 2.76 -24.10 7.10
N PRO A 61 2.80 -25.32 7.64
CA PRO A 61 3.62 -26.39 7.10
C PRO A 61 3.26 -26.67 5.63
N ILE A 62 4.26 -27.06 4.83
CA ILE A 62 4.03 -27.52 3.45
C ILE A 62 3.01 -28.68 3.49
N GLN A 63 2.06 -28.66 2.56
CA GLN A 63 0.95 -29.62 2.47
C GLN A 63 -0.12 -29.50 3.57
N THR A 64 -0.24 -28.33 4.22
CA THR A 64 -1.42 -28.06 5.04
C THR A 64 -2.67 -28.17 4.17
N GLY A 65 -3.62 -29.03 4.59
CA GLY A 65 -4.94 -29.13 3.99
C GLY A 65 -5.94 -28.27 4.74
N PHE A 66 -7.10 -28.04 4.14
CA PHE A 66 -8.15 -27.20 4.75
C PHE A 66 -9.51 -27.88 4.63
N ASN A 67 -10.27 -27.83 5.71
CA ASN A 67 -11.69 -28.16 5.71
C ASN A 67 -12.52 -26.88 5.77
N VAL A 68 -13.60 -26.83 5.00
CA VAL A 68 -14.53 -25.69 4.94
C VAL A 68 -15.83 -26.10 5.59
N TYR A 69 -16.39 -25.19 6.38
CA TYR A 69 -17.65 -25.33 7.10
C TYR A 69 -18.62 -24.21 6.74
N ARG A 70 -19.90 -24.49 6.78
CA ARG A 70 -20.98 -23.51 6.75
C ARG A 70 -21.95 -23.79 7.88
N ASP A 71 -22.20 -22.82 8.73
CA ASP A 71 -23.09 -22.92 9.89
C ASP A 71 -22.78 -24.15 10.78
N GLY A 72 -21.47 -24.41 11.00
CA GLY A 72 -20.95 -25.54 11.74
C GLY A 72 -21.00 -26.89 11.02
N LYS A 73 -21.57 -26.96 9.81
CA LYS A 73 -21.60 -28.19 9.01
C LYS A 73 -20.41 -28.25 8.06
N LYS A 74 -19.63 -29.35 8.15
CA LYS A 74 -18.52 -29.60 7.23
C LYS A 74 -19.02 -29.79 5.79
N LEU A 75 -18.38 -29.08 4.84
CA LEU A 75 -18.72 -29.13 3.42
C LEU A 75 -17.73 -29.97 2.59
N THR A 76 -16.49 -30.13 3.06
CA THR A 76 -15.45 -30.88 2.36
C THR A 76 -15.41 -32.34 2.78
N ASP A 77 -15.47 -33.29 1.83
CA ASP A 77 -15.32 -34.72 2.12
C ASP A 77 -13.86 -35.06 2.45
N THR A 78 -12.91 -34.44 1.74
CA THR A 78 -11.46 -34.53 1.95
C THR A 78 -10.86 -33.14 2.08
N PRO A 79 -9.77 -32.97 2.87
CA PRO A 79 -9.11 -31.67 2.98
C PRO A 79 -8.60 -31.16 1.64
N ILE A 80 -8.79 -29.88 1.38
CA ILE A 80 -8.28 -29.20 0.18
C ILE A 80 -6.79 -28.91 0.38
N THR A 81 -5.91 -29.40 -0.52
CA THR A 81 -4.45 -29.24 -0.42
C THR A 81 -3.83 -28.52 -1.60
N VAL A 82 -4.64 -28.23 -2.65
CA VAL A 82 -4.14 -27.69 -3.94
C VAL A 82 -4.57 -26.24 -4.18
N SER A 83 -5.43 -25.70 -3.34
CA SER A 83 -5.93 -24.32 -3.47
C SER A 83 -6.38 -23.78 -2.11
N THR A 84 -6.59 -22.48 -2.05
CA THR A 84 -7.22 -21.75 -0.94
C THR A 84 -8.58 -21.20 -1.35
N LEU A 85 -9.32 -21.98 -2.12
CA LEU A 85 -10.65 -21.64 -2.64
C LEU A 85 -11.56 -22.86 -2.61
N PHE A 86 -12.81 -22.65 -2.20
CA PHE A 86 -13.88 -23.62 -2.24
C PHE A 86 -15.14 -23.03 -2.85
N ARG A 87 -15.85 -23.82 -3.66
CA ARG A 87 -17.15 -23.45 -4.25
C ARG A 87 -18.25 -24.20 -3.53
N ASP A 88 -19.04 -23.45 -2.78
CA ASP A 88 -20.19 -24.00 -2.06
C ASP A 88 -21.47 -23.82 -2.88
N LYS A 89 -22.16 -24.92 -3.16
CA LYS A 89 -23.49 -24.89 -3.76
C LYS A 89 -24.50 -24.46 -2.69
N ASN A 90 -24.73 -23.17 -2.59
CA ASN A 90 -25.64 -22.56 -1.63
C ASN A 90 -26.62 -21.61 -2.32
N ASN A 91 -27.87 -22.08 -2.47
CA ASN A 91 -28.97 -21.30 -3.03
C ASN A 91 -29.79 -20.52 -1.97
N SER A 92 -29.43 -20.64 -0.70
CA SER A 92 -30.05 -19.85 0.36
C SER A 92 -29.55 -18.40 0.31
N GLN A 93 -30.48 -17.46 0.38
CA GLN A 93 -30.14 -16.02 0.48
C GLN A 93 -30.02 -15.55 1.94
N LYS A 94 -30.20 -16.47 2.91
CA LYS A 94 -30.05 -16.15 4.34
C LYS A 94 -28.60 -15.96 4.73
N THR A 95 -28.39 -15.27 5.82
CA THR A 95 -27.07 -15.18 6.47
C THR A 95 -26.47 -16.57 6.66
N ALA A 96 -25.16 -16.70 6.38
CA ALA A 96 -24.43 -17.94 6.56
C ALA A 96 -23.03 -17.64 7.12
N VAL A 97 -22.57 -18.45 8.09
CA VAL A 97 -21.24 -18.33 8.67
C VAL A 97 -20.33 -19.37 8.04
N TYR A 98 -19.29 -18.91 7.35
CA TYR A 98 -18.24 -19.75 6.79
C TYR A 98 -17.02 -19.79 7.72
N GLU A 99 -16.40 -20.96 7.80
CA GLU A 99 -15.26 -21.23 8.66
C GLU A 99 -14.29 -22.15 7.93
N VAL A 100 -12.99 -21.89 8.07
CA VAL A 100 -11.93 -22.70 7.49
C VAL A 100 -11.02 -23.21 8.60
N ARG A 101 -10.78 -24.52 8.61
CA ARG A 101 -9.92 -25.18 9.61
C ARG A 101 -8.75 -25.90 8.94
N PRO A 102 -7.52 -25.62 9.39
CA PRO A 102 -6.35 -26.33 8.86
C PRO A 102 -6.35 -27.80 9.29
N VAL A 103 -5.81 -28.62 8.39
CA VAL A 103 -5.60 -30.07 8.60
C VAL A 103 -4.13 -30.38 8.45
N LEU A 104 -3.48 -30.78 9.55
CA LEU A 104 -2.07 -31.11 9.62
C LEU A 104 -1.88 -32.61 9.81
N LYS A 105 -1.13 -33.25 8.92
CA LYS A 105 -0.86 -34.71 8.98
C LYS A 105 -2.16 -35.55 9.19
N GLY A 106 -3.22 -35.17 8.47
CA GLY A 106 -4.51 -35.85 8.53
C GLY A 106 -5.36 -35.55 9.78
N LYS A 107 -4.91 -34.66 10.65
CA LYS A 107 -5.67 -34.21 11.84
C LYS A 107 -6.09 -32.76 11.67
N GLU A 108 -7.40 -32.52 11.81
CA GLU A 108 -7.94 -31.16 11.86
C GLU A 108 -7.54 -30.49 13.17
N THR A 109 -7.14 -29.22 13.09
CA THR A 109 -6.87 -28.42 14.29
C THR A 109 -8.20 -27.92 14.88
N HIS A 110 -8.30 -27.88 16.21
CA HIS A 110 -9.47 -27.32 16.87
C HIS A 110 -9.48 -25.80 16.91
N HIS A 111 -8.40 -25.17 16.47
CA HIS A 111 -8.29 -23.74 16.41
C HIS A 111 -8.99 -23.21 15.15
N ILE A 112 -9.93 -22.28 15.33
CA ILE A 112 -10.61 -21.57 14.26
C ILE A 112 -9.77 -20.36 13.95
N ASP A 113 -9.07 -20.39 12.80
CA ASP A 113 -8.14 -19.32 12.40
C ASP A 113 -8.84 -18.15 11.70
N GLY A 114 -10.11 -18.30 11.36
CA GLY A 114 -10.90 -17.24 10.73
C GLY A 114 -12.29 -17.70 10.32
N THR A 115 -13.22 -16.78 10.41
CA THR A 115 -14.63 -16.96 10.01
C THR A 115 -15.05 -15.78 9.14
N TYR A 116 -16.11 -15.99 8.36
CA TYR A 116 -16.75 -14.91 7.60
C TYR A 116 -18.25 -15.07 7.64
N THR A 117 -18.96 -14.01 8.00
CA THR A 117 -20.41 -13.97 7.95
C THR A 117 -20.88 -13.38 6.64
N LEU A 118 -21.33 -14.22 5.72
CA LEU A 118 -21.99 -13.80 4.49
C LEU A 118 -23.37 -13.23 4.86
N PRO A 119 -23.65 -11.95 4.61
CA PRO A 119 -24.93 -11.35 4.99
C PRO A 119 -26.10 -11.89 4.17
N GLU A 120 -27.30 -11.73 4.70
CA GLU A 120 -28.53 -11.99 3.95
C GLU A 120 -28.60 -11.08 2.72
N ASN A 121 -29.00 -11.65 1.59
CA ASN A 121 -29.09 -10.93 0.29
C ASN A 121 -27.78 -10.26 -0.15
N ALA A 122 -26.63 -10.87 0.16
CA ALA A 122 -25.32 -10.37 -0.26
C ALA A 122 -25.30 -10.11 -1.79
N PRO A 123 -24.67 -9.04 -2.26
CA PRO A 123 -24.53 -8.72 -3.68
C PRO A 123 -23.79 -9.83 -4.43
N LEU A 124 -24.02 -9.92 -5.75
CA LEU A 124 -23.41 -10.95 -6.57
C LEU A 124 -22.03 -10.48 -7.10
N GLY A 125 -21.01 -11.27 -6.86
CA GLY A 125 -19.69 -11.12 -7.44
C GLY A 125 -18.75 -10.13 -6.74
N TYR A 126 -19.18 -9.45 -5.66
CA TYR A 126 -18.35 -8.49 -4.94
C TYR A 126 -18.72 -8.36 -3.47
N LEU A 127 -17.81 -7.80 -2.69
CA LEU A 127 -18.05 -7.27 -1.36
C LEU A 127 -18.24 -5.76 -1.47
N GLU A 128 -19.37 -5.25 -0.99
CA GLU A 128 -19.65 -3.81 -0.94
C GLU A 128 -19.16 -3.24 0.39
N ILE A 129 -18.32 -2.22 0.31
CA ILE A 129 -17.78 -1.51 1.48
C ILE A 129 -18.25 -0.05 1.39
N PRO A 130 -19.20 0.38 2.24
CA PRO A 130 -19.68 1.76 2.25
C PRO A 130 -18.58 2.69 2.74
N LEU A 131 -18.31 3.76 1.98
CA LEU A 131 -17.27 4.74 2.29
C LEU A 131 -17.91 6.08 2.70
N GLN A 132 -17.19 6.86 3.52
CA GLN A 132 -17.62 8.17 4.02
C GLN A 132 -16.86 9.28 3.29
N LYS A 133 -17.40 9.68 2.12
CA LYS A 133 -16.78 10.70 1.27
C LYS A 133 -16.53 11.99 2.05
N PRO A 134 -15.32 12.60 1.93
CA PRO A 134 -15.07 13.95 2.46
C PRO A 134 -16.02 14.99 1.86
N ALA A 135 -16.25 16.09 2.59
CA ALA A 135 -17.03 17.22 2.08
C ALA A 135 -16.35 17.83 0.85
N ASP A 136 -17.16 18.29 -0.09
CA ASP A 136 -16.69 19.04 -1.25
C ASP A 136 -16.00 20.35 -0.81
N GLY A 137 -15.03 20.84 -1.58
CA GLY A 137 -14.24 22.00 -1.23
C GLY A 137 -14.20 23.06 -2.32
N ILE A 138 -13.58 24.19 -1.98
CA ILE A 138 -13.35 25.31 -2.90
C ILE A 138 -11.88 25.70 -2.80
N THR A 139 -11.21 25.88 -3.95
CA THR A 139 -9.81 26.34 -4.01
C THR A 139 -9.70 27.84 -3.70
N PRO A 140 -8.49 28.35 -3.39
CA PRO A 140 -8.28 29.79 -3.28
C PRO A 140 -8.63 30.60 -4.53
N ALA A 141 -8.66 29.97 -5.70
CA ALA A 141 -9.09 30.58 -6.96
C ALA A 141 -10.62 30.58 -7.17
N GLY A 142 -11.39 29.94 -6.28
CA GLY A 142 -12.84 29.83 -6.36
C GLY A 142 -13.37 28.60 -7.09
N ASP A 143 -12.48 27.71 -7.55
CA ASP A 143 -12.89 26.47 -8.22
C ASP A 143 -13.40 25.45 -7.20
N THR A 144 -14.56 24.87 -7.46
CA THR A 144 -15.13 23.80 -6.63
C THR A 144 -14.53 22.45 -7.00
N TYR A 145 -14.40 21.56 -6.02
CA TYR A 145 -13.97 20.17 -6.23
C TYR A 145 -14.72 19.22 -5.30
N THR A 146 -14.84 17.99 -5.73
CA THR A 146 -15.39 16.88 -4.94
C THR A 146 -14.32 15.81 -4.76
N TYR A 147 -14.65 14.69 -4.11
CA TYR A 147 -13.71 13.60 -3.86
C TYR A 147 -14.17 12.27 -4.48
N SER A 148 -13.20 11.46 -4.88
CA SER A 148 -13.37 10.06 -5.21
C SER A 148 -12.35 9.18 -4.49
N PRO A 149 -12.69 7.90 -4.16
CA PRO A 149 -11.71 6.96 -3.67
C PRO A 149 -10.65 6.70 -4.75
N ASN A 150 -9.40 6.57 -4.33
CA ASN A 150 -8.25 6.37 -5.22
C ASN A 150 -7.41 5.18 -4.75
N ASP A 151 -6.08 5.36 -4.56
CA ASP A 151 -5.21 4.28 -4.11
C ASP A 151 -5.61 3.76 -2.72
N ALA A 152 -5.51 2.45 -2.55
CA ALA A 152 -5.72 1.80 -1.27
C ALA A 152 -4.59 0.82 -0.96
N SER A 153 -4.32 0.63 0.33
CA SER A 153 -3.48 -0.43 0.87
C SER A 153 -4.25 -1.15 1.98
N ILE A 154 -3.74 -2.28 2.43
CA ILE A 154 -4.35 -3.07 3.49
C ILE A 154 -3.31 -3.37 4.57
N GLY A 155 -3.74 -3.51 5.81
CA GLY A 155 -2.95 -3.95 6.95
C GLY A 155 -3.85 -4.30 8.13
N ASP A 156 -3.38 -5.17 9.00
CA ASP A 156 -4.00 -5.44 10.29
C ASP A 156 -3.58 -4.31 11.24
N VAL A 157 -4.41 -3.30 11.39
CA VAL A 157 -4.04 -2.09 12.13
C VAL A 157 -4.38 -2.17 13.62
N ASP A 158 -5.30 -3.02 14.03
CA ASP A 158 -5.71 -3.17 15.43
C ASP A 158 -5.23 -4.49 16.08
N GLY A 159 -4.62 -5.38 15.31
CA GLY A 159 -4.01 -6.61 15.79
C GLY A 159 -4.99 -7.76 15.96
N ASP A 160 -6.15 -7.71 15.32
CA ASP A 160 -7.16 -8.77 15.38
C ASP A 160 -6.93 -9.91 14.37
N GLY A 161 -5.95 -9.74 13.46
CA GLY A 161 -5.56 -10.68 12.42
C GLY A 161 -6.34 -10.52 11.12
N GLU A 162 -7.26 -9.59 11.02
CA GLU A 162 -7.97 -9.21 9.81
C GLU A 162 -7.34 -7.96 9.18
N TYR A 163 -7.70 -7.61 7.97
CA TYR A 163 -7.20 -6.39 7.33
C TYR A 163 -8.22 -5.26 7.38
N GLU A 164 -7.72 -4.08 7.72
CA GLU A 164 -8.36 -2.82 7.43
C GLU A 164 -7.89 -2.27 6.09
N ILE A 165 -8.67 -1.36 5.54
CA ILE A 165 -8.40 -0.67 4.27
C ILE A 165 -7.95 0.75 4.59
N ILE A 166 -6.73 1.08 4.20
CA ILE A 166 -6.21 2.45 4.21
C ILE A 166 -6.42 3.03 2.83
N LEU A 167 -7.26 4.07 2.73
CA LEU A 167 -7.75 4.63 1.47
C LEU A 167 -7.34 6.09 1.32
N LYS A 168 -6.78 6.43 0.17
CA LYS A 168 -6.55 7.81 -0.26
C LYS A 168 -7.78 8.38 -0.96
N TRP A 169 -8.24 9.52 -0.53
CA TRP A 169 -9.23 10.33 -1.21
C TRP A 169 -8.57 11.34 -2.13
N ASP A 170 -8.89 11.30 -3.41
CA ASP A 170 -8.35 12.18 -4.43
C ASP A 170 -9.37 13.27 -4.79
N PRO A 171 -9.00 14.56 -4.71
CA PRO A 171 -9.89 15.64 -5.14
C PRO A 171 -10.04 15.62 -6.66
N SER A 172 -11.22 15.95 -7.17
CA SER A 172 -11.54 15.90 -8.60
C SER A 172 -10.69 16.85 -9.47
N ASN A 173 -10.04 17.83 -8.85
CA ASN A 173 -9.08 18.75 -9.48
C ASN A 173 -7.60 18.33 -9.27
N SER A 174 -7.35 17.06 -8.92
CA SER A 174 -6.02 16.48 -8.83
C SER A 174 -5.31 16.51 -10.16
N HIS A 175 -4.06 16.97 -10.20
CA HIS A 175 -3.24 16.99 -11.42
C HIS A 175 -1.75 17.19 -11.12
N ASP A 176 -0.92 16.81 -12.09
CA ASP A 176 0.53 16.94 -12.00
C ASP A 176 1.01 18.40 -12.04
N ASN A 177 2.23 18.65 -11.52
CA ASN A 177 2.92 19.93 -11.58
C ASN A 177 3.22 20.40 -13.03
N ALA A 178 2.98 19.55 -14.03
CA ALA A 178 2.99 19.97 -15.44
C ALA A 178 1.89 20.99 -15.75
N HIS A 179 0.79 20.98 -14.98
CA HIS A 179 -0.38 21.85 -15.13
C HIS A 179 -0.42 22.92 -14.05
N GLU A 180 -1.05 24.05 -14.38
CA GLU A 180 -1.30 25.15 -13.45
C GLU A 180 -2.61 24.93 -12.69
N GLY A 181 -2.77 25.61 -11.55
CA GLY A 181 -3.98 25.59 -10.74
C GLY A 181 -3.78 24.93 -9.38
N TYR A 182 -4.64 25.27 -8.45
CA TYR A 182 -4.69 24.65 -7.13
C TYR A 182 -5.29 23.25 -7.20
N THR A 183 -4.89 22.38 -6.28
CA THR A 183 -5.59 21.12 -5.99
C THR A 183 -6.28 21.18 -4.64
N GLY A 184 -7.30 20.36 -4.44
CA GLY A 184 -7.86 20.11 -3.12
C GLY A 184 -6.86 19.40 -2.20
N GLU A 185 -7.18 19.32 -0.93
CA GLU A 185 -6.39 18.60 0.06
C GLU A 185 -6.60 17.09 -0.10
N VAL A 186 -5.58 16.31 0.23
CA VAL A 186 -5.63 14.83 0.19
C VAL A 186 -5.97 14.32 1.58
N TYR A 187 -6.93 13.40 1.67
CA TYR A 187 -7.24 12.68 2.90
C TYR A 187 -6.80 11.22 2.82
N ILE A 188 -6.40 10.68 3.95
CA ILE A 188 -6.14 9.25 4.13
C ILE A 188 -7.07 8.76 5.22
N ASP A 189 -7.89 7.77 4.89
CA ASP A 189 -8.86 7.15 5.80
C ASP A 189 -8.48 5.71 6.11
N CYS A 190 -8.92 5.22 7.24
CA CYS A 190 -8.91 3.81 7.57
C CYS A 190 -10.33 3.30 7.74
N TYR A 191 -10.63 2.14 7.14
CA TYR A 191 -11.93 1.49 7.21
C TYR A 191 -11.81 0.03 7.57
N ARG A 192 -12.70 -0.46 8.42
CA ARG A 192 -12.95 -1.89 8.53
C ARG A 192 -13.64 -2.43 7.27
N MET A 193 -13.59 -3.73 7.07
CA MET A 193 -14.25 -4.39 5.93
C MET A 193 -15.78 -4.26 5.92
N ASN A 194 -16.39 -3.84 7.04
CA ASN A 194 -17.83 -3.54 7.13
C ASN A 194 -18.18 -2.08 6.79
N GLY A 195 -17.15 -1.23 6.46
CA GLY A 195 -17.32 0.19 6.14
C GLY A 195 -17.29 1.13 7.34
N GLU A 196 -16.99 0.64 8.54
CA GLU A 196 -16.74 1.50 9.70
C GLU A 196 -15.46 2.29 9.48
N GLN A 197 -15.56 3.61 9.51
CA GLN A 197 -14.40 4.50 9.44
C GLN A 197 -13.75 4.61 10.82
N LEU A 198 -12.50 4.15 10.94
CA LEU A 198 -11.75 4.22 12.19
C LEU A 198 -11.14 5.60 12.42
N TRP A 199 -10.56 6.18 11.38
CA TRP A 199 -9.93 7.50 11.45
C TRP A 199 -9.77 8.14 10.07
N ARG A 200 -9.46 9.45 10.07
CA ARG A 200 -9.09 10.26 8.91
C ARG A 200 -7.90 11.16 9.24
N ILE A 201 -6.94 11.21 8.34
CA ILE A 201 -5.79 12.13 8.34
C ILE A 201 -5.98 13.12 7.21
N ASN A 202 -5.78 14.42 7.48
CA ASN A 202 -5.74 15.46 6.46
C ASN A 202 -4.29 15.81 6.15
N LEU A 203 -3.81 15.57 4.94
CA LEU A 203 -2.44 15.91 4.54
C LEU A 203 -2.21 17.43 4.38
N GLY A 204 -3.28 18.21 4.35
CA GLY A 204 -3.24 19.67 4.33
C GLY A 204 -2.86 20.26 2.98
N LYS A 205 -2.88 21.59 2.95
CA LYS A 205 -2.71 22.41 1.74
C LYS A 205 -1.30 22.37 1.14
N ASN A 206 -0.29 21.93 1.91
CA ASN A 206 1.11 21.87 1.48
C ASN A 206 1.51 20.52 0.88
N ILE A 207 0.56 19.62 0.67
CA ILE A 207 0.66 18.41 -0.14
C ILE A 207 -0.23 18.58 -1.37
N ARG A 208 0.39 18.68 -2.55
CA ARG A 208 -0.35 18.74 -3.81
C ARG A 208 -1.00 17.40 -4.13
N ALA A 209 -2.23 17.40 -4.62
CA ALA A 209 -2.89 16.18 -5.10
C ALA A 209 -2.48 15.87 -6.54
N GLY A 210 -2.11 14.63 -6.78
CA GLY A 210 -1.72 14.10 -8.09
C GLY A 210 -1.29 12.65 -8.00
N ALA A 211 -1.22 11.98 -9.14
CA ALA A 211 -1.00 10.53 -9.21
C ALA A 211 0.30 10.03 -8.56
N HIS A 212 1.30 10.93 -8.34
CA HIS A 212 2.63 10.52 -7.90
C HIS A 212 3.09 11.18 -6.59
N TYR A 213 2.22 11.88 -5.87
CA TYR A 213 2.63 12.77 -4.79
C TYR A 213 2.42 12.22 -3.39
N THR A 214 1.60 11.19 -3.25
CA THR A 214 1.27 10.59 -1.96
C THR A 214 1.35 9.09 -2.04
N GLN A 215 2.54 8.54 -1.77
CA GLN A 215 2.75 7.12 -1.52
C GLN A 215 2.69 6.88 -0.02
N PHE A 216 2.02 5.82 0.39
CA PHE A 216 1.94 5.39 1.79
C PHE A 216 2.15 3.89 1.89
N MET A 217 2.86 3.48 2.93
CA MET A 217 3.14 2.08 3.24
C MET A 217 2.39 1.70 4.49
N VAL A 218 1.78 0.52 4.47
CA VAL A 218 1.04 -0.05 5.60
C VAL A 218 1.65 -1.40 5.89
N TYR A 219 2.22 -1.57 7.06
CA TYR A 219 2.86 -2.82 7.48
C TYR A 219 3.15 -2.80 8.98
N ASP A 220 3.15 -3.97 9.63
CA ASP A 220 3.65 -4.16 10.99
C ASP A 220 5.19 -4.05 10.97
N LEU A 221 5.70 -2.84 11.17
CA LEU A 221 7.12 -2.51 10.99
C LEU A 221 7.98 -2.84 12.20
N ASP A 222 7.41 -2.92 13.40
CA ASP A 222 8.16 -3.23 14.64
C ASP A 222 7.83 -4.62 15.22
N GLY A 223 6.84 -5.33 14.64
CA GLY A 223 6.49 -6.71 15.01
C GLY A 223 5.61 -6.82 16.24
N ASP A 224 4.93 -5.75 16.61
CA ASP A 224 4.01 -5.76 17.75
C ASP A 224 2.67 -6.44 17.41
N GLY A 225 2.38 -6.60 16.12
CA GLY A 225 1.16 -7.23 15.57
C GLY A 225 0.14 -6.24 15.07
N LYS A 226 0.48 -4.94 15.02
CA LYS A 226 -0.34 -3.88 14.45
C LYS A 226 0.43 -3.14 13.36
N ALA A 227 -0.20 -2.94 12.22
CA ALA A 227 0.45 -2.23 11.12
C ALA A 227 0.51 -0.73 11.37
N GLU A 228 1.67 -0.11 11.09
CA GLU A 228 1.82 1.33 10.98
C GLU A 228 1.49 1.82 9.58
N VAL A 229 1.21 3.13 9.48
CA VAL A 229 1.10 3.84 8.21
C VAL A 229 2.23 4.86 8.09
N VAL A 230 3.06 4.73 7.05
CA VAL A 230 4.20 5.62 6.81
C VAL A 230 4.01 6.37 5.51
N MET A 231 4.08 7.70 5.56
CA MET A 231 3.93 8.54 4.37
C MET A 231 4.62 9.89 4.50
N ARG A 232 4.80 10.53 3.35
CA ARG A 232 5.25 11.91 3.30
C ARG A 232 4.17 12.85 3.82
N THR A 233 4.56 13.78 4.69
CA THR A 233 3.74 14.86 5.22
C THR A 233 4.43 16.20 5.01
N ALA A 234 3.77 17.30 5.35
CA ALA A 234 4.30 18.65 5.28
C ALA A 234 3.78 19.49 6.44
N ASP A 235 4.26 20.73 6.55
CA ASP A 235 3.67 21.70 7.47
C ASP A 235 2.16 21.82 7.24
N GLY A 236 1.39 21.77 8.32
CA GLY A 236 -0.07 21.86 8.29
C GLY A 236 -0.78 20.52 8.03
N THR A 237 -0.09 19.39 7.94
CA THR A 237 -0.73 18.05 8.00
C THR A 237 -1.36 17.86 9.37
N ILE A 238 -2.59 17.34 9.42
CA ILE A 238 -3.36 17.14 10.66
C ILE A 238 -3.65 15.65 10.81
N ASP A 239 -3.20 15.07 11.93
CA ASP A 239 -3.49 13.68 12.25
C ASP A 239 -4.94 13.46 12.70
N SER A 240 -5.30 12.21 12.95
CA SER A 240 -6.67 11.84 13.37
C SER A 240 -7.09 12.38 14.73
N LYS A 241 -6.14 12.83 15.55
CA LYS A 241 -6.38 13.40 16.88
C LYS A 241 -6.41 14.94 16.84
N GLY A 242 -6.26 15.54 15.64
CA GLY A 242 -6.23 16.98 15.46
C GLY A 242 -4.87 17.62 15.74
N LYS A 243 -3.80 16.83 15.92
CA LYS A 243 -2.44 17.34 16.11
C LYS A 243 -1.87 17.78 14.78
N VAL A 244 -1.37 19.00 14.70
CA VAL A 244 -0.74 19.54 13.50
C VAL A 244 0.74 19.16 13.46
N ILE A 245 1.20 18.66 12.33
CA ILE A 245 2.61 18.41 12.04
C ILE A 245 3.23 19.69 11.49
N GLY A 246 4.34 20.13 12.09
CA GLY A 246 5.06 21.33 11.69
C GLY A 246 4.29 22.62 11.95
N ASP A 247 4.39 23.61 11.05
CA ASP A 247 3.75 24.91 11.16
C ASP A 247 2.32 24.88 10.58
N ALA A 248 1.32 25.09 11.44
CA ALA A 248 -0.09 25.15 11.06
C ALA A 248 -0.43 26.31 10.09
N ASN A 249 0.35 27.40 10.13
CA ASN A 249 0.08 28.60 9.36
C ASN A 249 0.79 28.62 8.00
N ALA A 250 1.74 27.71 7.79
CA ALA A 250 2.50 27.66 6.54
C ALA A 250 1.58 27.44 5.33
N ASP A 251 1.83 28.19 4.28
CA ASP A 251 1.24 27.99 2.96
C ASP A 251 2.34 28.17 1.89
N TYR A 252 2.68 27.09 1.23
CA TYR A 252 3.76 27.02 0.24
C TYR A 252 3.23 27.00 -1.19
N ARG A 253 1.91 27.09 -1.37
CA ARG A 253 1.30 27.10 -2.69
C ARG A 253 1.62 28.43 -3.38
N GLU A 254 2.16 28.37 -4.58
CA GLU A 254 2.43 29.55 -5.39
C GLU A 254 1.10 30.23 -5.79
N GLU A 255 0.97 31.53 -5.56
CA GLU A 255 -0.18 32.32 -6.00
C GLU A 255 -0.25 32.43 -7.53
N GLY A 256 0.90 32.31 -8.15
CA GLY A 256 1.06 32.42 -9.59
C GLY A 256 1.34 33.84 -10.07
N THR A 257 1.79 33.94 -11.32
CA THR A 257 2.08 35.20 -12.00
C THR A 257 1.41 35.19 -13.37
N PHE A 258 0.69 36.23 -13.72
CA PHE A 258 0.05 36.36 -15.03
C PHE A 258 1.12 36.53 -16.13
N ASP A 259 1.10 35.65 -17.13
CA ASP A 259 1.92 35.73 -18.33
C ASP A 259 1.07 36.24 -19.50
N PRO A 260 1.25 37.49 -19.94
CA PRO A 260 0.44 38.05 -20.99
C PRO A 260 0.70 37.42 -22.37
N SER A 261 1.87 36.80 -22.58
CA SER A 261 2.18 36.12 -23.82
C SER A 261 1.39 34.82 -24.01
N ARG A 262 0.97 34.21 -22.91
CA ARG A 262 0.20 32.96 -22.87
C ARG A 262 -1.26 33.18 -22.46
N ASN A 263 -1.57 34.40 -22.02
CA ASN A 263 -2.85 34.74 -21.42
C ASN A 263 -3.23 33.76 -20.30
N GLN A 264 -2.28 33.44 -19.41
CA GLN A 264 -2.42 32.42 -18.37
C GLN A 264 -1.65 32.80 -17.10
N ILE A 265 -2.19 32.39 -15.95
CA ILE A 265 -1.46 32.46 -14.66
C ILE A 265 -0.53 31.26 -14.58
N MET A 266 0.76 31.54 -14.45
CA MET A 266 1.82 30.55 -14.38
C MET A 266 2.16 30.21 -12.93
N LYS A 267 2.53 28.96 -12.68
CA LYS A 267 2.94 28.39 -11.37
C LYS A 267 1.85 28.33 -10.29
N GLN A 268 0.63 28.79 -10.57
CA GLN A 268 -0.44 28.79 -9.58
C GLN A 268 -0.65 27.39 -8.97
N GLY A 269 -0.76 27.34 -7.65
CA GLY A 269 -1.04 26.13 -6.88
C GLY A 269 0.12 25.12 -6.82
N ARG A 270 1.29 25.40 -7.44
CA ARG A 270 2.49 24.55 -7.29
C ARG A 270 3.12 24.75 -5.92
N ILE A 271 3.76 23.70 -5.42
CA ILE A 271 4.49 23.73 -4.15
C ILE A 271 5.96 23.49 -4.48
N LEU A 272 6.71 24.58 -4.64
CA LEU A 272 8.11 24.55 -5.11
C LEU A 272 9.13 24.67 -3.97
N LYS A 273 8.67 24.93 -2.75
CA LYS A 273 9.47 25.15 -1.54
C LYS A 273 8.70 24.62 -0.32
N GLY A 274 9.29 24.74 0.86
CA GLY A 274 8.67 24.40 2.13
C GLY A 274 9.20 23.09 2.72
N LYS A 275 8.88 22.90 3.98
CA LYS A 275 9.30 21.71 4.72
C LYS A 275 8.42 20.51 4.37
N GLU A 276 9.09 19.38 4.26
CA GLU A 276 8.47 18.08 4.07
C GLU A 276 9.03 17.11 5.10
N TYR A 277 8.20 16.19 5.54
CA TYR A 277 8.53 15.21 6.54
C TYR A 277 8.19 13.81 6.07
N LEU A 278 8.79 12.82 6.73
CA LEU A 278 8.34 11.44 6.72
C LEU A 278 7.78 11.15 8.11
N THR A 279 6.51 10.76 8.16
CA THR A 279 5.79 10.51 9.41
C THR A 279 5.32 9.07 9.49
N VAL A 280 5.52 8.45 10.65
CA VAL A 280 4.91 7.19 11.05
C VAL A 280 3.66 7.50 11.85
N PHE A 281 2.55 6.91 11.44
CA PHE A 281 1.27 7.00 12.15
C PHE A 281 0.91 5.63 12.73
N SER A 282 0.26 5.63 13.88
CA SER A 282 -0.41 4.45 14.40
C SER A 282 -1.51 4.01 13.41
N GLY A 283 -1.46 2.77 12.94
CA GLY A 283 -2.52 2.23 12.09
C GLY A 283 -3.86 2.12 12.82
N ASP A 284 -3.83 1.78 14.11
CA ASP A 284 -5.01 1.65 14.96
C ASP A 284 -5.76 2.99 15.15
N THR A 285 -5.01 4.07 15.37
CA THR A 285 -5.60 5.36 15.76
C THR A 285 -5.44 6.49 14.75
N GLY A 286 -4.51 6.37 13.80
CA GLY A 286 -4.16 7.46 12.88
C GLY A 286 -3.38 8.61 13.56
N GLU A 287 -2.90 8.44 14.79
CA GLU A 287 -2.08 9.43 15.51
C GLU A 287 -0.65 9.45 14.97
N ALA A 288 -0.05 10.62 14.83
CA ALA A 288 1.35 10.76 14.45
C ALA A 288 2.28 10.34 15.59
N LEU A 289 2.97 9.19 15.41
CA LEU A 289 3.89 8.62 16.40
C LEU A 289 5.26 9.27 16.35
N HIS A 290 5.83 9.38 15.14
CA HIS A 290 7.15 9.97 14.93
C HIS A 290 7.25 10.66 13.59
N THR A 291 7.94 11.80 13.56
CA THR A 291 8.13 12.62 12.35
C THR A 291 9.60 13.02 12.24
N ILE A 292 10.19 12.84 11.08
CA ILE A 292 11.54 13.29 10.72
C ILE A 292 11.49 14.15 9.46
N ASP A 293 12.52 14.96 9.21
CA ASP A 293 12.65 15.65 7.93
C ASP A 293 12.73 14.63 6.78
N TYR A 294 12.08 14.94 5.65
CA TYR A 294 12.08 14.04 4.49
C TYR A 294 13.47 13.96 3.86
N ILE A 295 13.94 12.75 3.61
CA ILE A 295 15.23 12.49 2.98
C ILE A 295 15.03 11.85 1.60
N PRO A 296 15.57 12.48 0.54
CA PRO A 296 16.29 13.77 0.52
C PRO A 296 15.30 14.95 0.60
N ALA A 297 15.77 16.07 1.15
CA ALA A 297 15.00 17.31 1.08
C ALA A 297 14.76 17.71 -0.39
N ARG A 298 13.67 18.44 -0.67
CA ARG A 298 13.35 18.94 -2.01
C ARG A 298 14.50 19.79 -2.58
N GLY A 299 15.07 20.68 -1.78
CA GLY A 299 16.08 21.63 -2.23
C GLY A 299 15.55 22.55 -3.32
N ASN A 300 16.42 22.94 -4.27
CA ASN A 300 16.01 23.64 -5.47
C ASN A 300 15.40 22.65 -6.47
N VAL A 301 14.15 22.84 -6.86
CA VAL A 301 13.46 21.94 -7.79
C VAL A 301 14.16 21.82 -9.16
N ALA A 302 14.90 22.86 -9.59
CA ALA A 302 15.64 22.82 -10.85
C ALA A 302 16.76 21.77 -10.84
N ASP A 303 17.32 21.45 -9.69
CA ASP A 303 18.38 20.43 -9.54
C ASP A 303 17.88 19.01 -9.83
N TRP A 304 16.55 18.84 -9.88
CA TRP A 304 15.87 17.59 -10.26
C TRP A 304 15.58 17.50 -11.76
N GLY A 305 15.94 18.57 -12.54
CA GLY A 305 15.85 18.59 -13.99
C GLY A 305 14.64 19.30 -14.58
N ASP A 306 13.81 19.96 -13.77
CA ASP A 306 12.78 20.90 -14.21
C ASP A 306 12.47 21.94 -13.14
N ALA A 307 12.01 23.13 -13.59
CA ALA A 307 11.68 24.23 -12.69
C ALA A 307 10.21 24.20 -12.20
N LYS A 308 9.48 23.15 -12.52
CA LYS A 308 8.05 23.01 -12.19
C LYS A 308 7.80 22.14 -10.97
N GLY A 309 8.84 21.44 -10.48
CA GLY A 309 8.73 20.45 -9.42
C GLY A 309 8.12 19.12 -9.87
N ASN A 310 7.93 18.92 -11.18
CA ASN A 310 7.31 17.69 -11.69
C ASN A 310 8.22 16.46 -11.51
N ARG A 311 9.54 16.66 -11.60
CA ARG A 311 10.52 15.58 -11.39
C ARG A 311 10.86 15.37 -9.93
N SER A 312 10.96 16.44 -9.14
CA SER A 312 11.23 16.36 -7.71
C SER A 312 10.06 15.75 -6.91
N ASP A 313 8.83 15.92 -7.38
CA ASP A 313 7.63 15.46 -6.70
C ASP A 313 7.09 14.15 -7.29
N ARG A 314 8.01 13.24 -7.65
CA ARG A 314 7.72 11.86 -8.02
C ARG A 314 8.19 10.94 -6.92
N PHE A 315 7.24 10.28 -6.28
CA PHE A 315 7.47 9.41 -5.15
C PHE A 315 7.04 7.99 -5.46
N LEU A 316 7.83 7.03 -5.01
CA LEU A 316 7.50 5.62 -4.93
C LEU A 316 7.91 5.12 -3.55
N ALA A 317 7.32 4.02 -3.11
CA ALA A 317 7.69 3.42 -1.85
C ALA A 317 7.49 1.90 -1.88
N CYS A 318 8.20 1.20 -1.01
CA CYS A 318 7.98 -0.21 -0.74
C CYS A 318 8.40 -0.58 0.68
N VAL A 319 7.97 -1.75 1.14
CA VAL A 319 8.51 -2.41 2.33
C VAL A 319 9.46 -3.50 1.86
N ALA A 320 10.64 -3.60 2.48
CA ALA A 320 11.66 -4.58 2.14
C ALA A 320 12.39 -5.09 3.39
N TYR A 321 12.76 -6.36 3.39
CA TYR A 321 13.54 -6.99 4.47
C TYR A 321 15.04 -6.84 4.18
N LEU A 322 15.59 -5.67 4.41
CA LEU A 322 16.97 -5.31 4.01
C LEU A 322 18.05 -6.02 4.83
N ASP A 323 17.76 -6.43 6.05
CA ASP A 323 18.65 -7.24 6.88
C ASP A 323 18.26 -8.73 6.90
N GLY A 324 17.19 -9.08 6.17
CA GLY A 324 16.67 -10.44 6.11
C GLY A 324 15.83 -10.87 7.32
N VAL A 325 15.51 -9.95 8.24
CA VAL A 325 14.74 -10.22 9.46
C VAL A 325 13.62 -9.20 9.68
N HIS A 326 13.95 -7.91 9.62
CA HIS A 326 13.03 -6.82 9.95
C HIS A 326 12.57 -6.08 8.69
N PRO A 327 11.29 -5.68 8.61
CA PRO A 327 10.81 -4.85 7.53
C PRO A 327 11.38 -3.43 7.64
N SER A 328 11.82 -2.88 6.51
CA SER A 328 12.25 -1.48 6.38
C SER A 328 11.35 -0.79 5.37
N VAL A 329 11.09 0.50 5.58
CA VAL A 329 10.42 1.34 4.58
C VAL A 329 11.45 1.93 3.65
N VAL A 330 11.27 1.78 2.34
CA VAL A 330 12.10 2.41 1.32
C VAL A 330 11.27 3.46 0.60
N MET A 331 11.68 4.72 0.71
CA MET A 331 11.05 5.87 0.05
C MET A 331 11.91 6.31 -1.12
N CYS A 332 11.28 6.52 -2.28
CA CYS A 332 11.93 7.02 -3.47
C CYS A 332 11.46 8.46 -3.75
N ARG A 333 12.38 9.33 -4.15
CA ARG A 333 12.10 10.66 -4.69
C ARG A 333 12.83 10.87 -6.01
N GLY A 334 12.11 11.41 -7.00
CA GLY A 334 12.66 11.80 -8.29
C GLY A 334 12.72 10.68 -9.33
N TYR A 335 12.78 11.07 -10.60
CA TYR A 335 12.88 10.16 -11.73
C TYR A 335 13.41 10.88 -12.98
N TYR A 336 13.80 10.11 -14.01
CA TYR A 336 14.40 10.51 -15.29
C TYR A 336 15.82 11.09 -15.19
N THR A 337 16.09 11.99 -14.25
CA THR A 337 17.41 12.57 -14.04
C THR A 337 18.00 12.09 -12.72
N ARG A 338 17.69 12.77 -11.63
CA ARG A 338 18.08 12.36 -10.28
C ARG A 338 17.01 11.44 -9.68
N THR A 339 17.42 10.31 -9.14
CA THR A 339 16.60 9.40 -8.36
C THR A 339 17.30 9.11 -7.05
N VAL A 340 16.57 9.24 -5.93
CA VAL A 340 17.10 8.96 -4.60
C VAL A 340 16.22 7.91 -3.94
N LEU A 341 16.84 6.89 -3.37
CA LEU A 341 16.20 5.89 -2.52
C LEU A 341 16.72 6.10 -1.10
N ALA A 342 15.84 6.17 -0.13
CA ALA A 342 16.18 6.25 1.28
C ALA A 342 15.44 5.15 2.04
N ALA A 343 16.19 4.33 2.78
CA ALA A 343 15.64 3.28 3.61
C ALA A 343 15.58 3.70 5.07
N PHE A 344 14.51 3.28 5.76
CA PHE A 344 14.25 3.62 7.14
C PHE A 344 13.79 2.40 7.92
N ASP A 345 14.25 2.27 9.15
CA ASP A 345 13.83 1.26 10.12
C ASP A 345 12.97 1.91 11.20
N TRP A 346 11.84 1.30 11.51
CA TRP A 346 10.98 1.66 12.63
C TRP A 346 11.18 0.66 13.78
N ASN A 347 11.24 1.13 15.01
CA ASN A 347 11.46 0.29 16.19
C ASN A 347 10.39 0.47 17.28
N GLY A 348 9.20 0.94 16.91
CA GLY A 348 8.11 1.25 17.83
C GLY A 348 8.24 2.59 18.55
N LYS A 349 9.34 3.31 18.33
CA LYS A 349 9.61 4.58 19.03
C LYS A 349 10.19 5.66 18.13
N GLU A 350 11.11 5.30 17.26
CA GLU A 350 11.80 6.24 16.37
C GLU A 350 12.01 5.63 14.98
N LEU A 351 11.87 6.46 13.96
CA LEU A 351 12.19 6.15 12.58
C LEU A 351 13.63 6.58 12.32
N LYS A 352 14.49 5.62 11.96
CA LYS A 352 15.92 5.87 11.68
C LYS A 352 16.24 5.66 10.23
N ASN A 353 16.94 6.61 9.61
CA ASN A 353 17.51 6.41 8.28
C ASN A 353 18.60 5.31 8.35
N ARG A 354 18.45 4.28 7.51
CA ARG A 354 19.37 3.15 7.39
C ARG A 354 20.47 3.42 6.36
N TRP A 355 20.08 3.88 5.17
CA TRP A 355 20.97 4.28 4.10
C TRP A 355 20.24 5.18 3.10
N VAL A 356 21.04 5.89 2.29
CA VAL A 356 20.55 6.68 1.17
C VAL A 356 21.38 6.33 -0.07
N PHE A 357 20.72 6.06 -1.16
CA PHE A 357 21.31 6.00 -2.50
C PHE A 357 20.87 7.23 -3.30
N ASP A 358 21.79 7.92 -3.92
CA ASP A 358 21.52 9.09 -4.80
C ASP A 358 22.22 8.86 -6.13
N SER A 359 21.45 8.83 -7.21
CA SER A 359 22.00 8.59 -8.56
C SER A 359 23.00 9.65 -9.02
N ASN A 360 23.02 10.84 -8.42
CA ASN A 360 24.02 11.86 -8.69
C ASN A 360 25.33 11.64 -7.89
N HIS A 361 25.27 10.82 -6.85
CA HIS A 361 26.39 10.46 -5.96
C HIS A 361 26.32 9.00 -5.58
N PRO A 362 26.48 8.07 -6.55
CA PRO A 362 26.31 6.64 -6.35
C PRO A 362 27.40 5.99 -5.49
#